data_1124e9e822519bccf27a466c1eb67dbf
#
_entry.id   1124e9e822519bccf27a466c1eb67dbf
#
_cell.length_a   1.000
_cell.length_b   1.000
_cell.length_c   1.000
_cell.angle_alpha   90.00
_cell.angle_beta   90.00
_cell.angle_gamma   90.00
#
_symmetry.space_group_name_H-M   'P 1'
#
loop_
_entity.id
_entity.type
_entity.pdbx_description
1 polymer ?
#
loop_
_entity_poly.entity_id
_entity_poly.type
_entity_poly.pdbx_seq_one_letter_code
_entity_poly.pdbx_strand_id
1 'polypeptide(L)'
;MTTDARLTSAQDTGHGGTQVLISAGPARFVADEPAELGGLDLGPTPHELVSAGLAACTAQTLRLYVKRKGWALGPFRVSVSHHRDAGLSPPDVFTRILSLGGALDEEQRKRLVEIAELCPVHKMLTRGATVSTSLAVLED
;
A
#
# COMPACT_ATOMS: atom_id res chain seq x y z
N MET A 1 -16.44 -7.87 20.51
CA MET A 1 -16.18 -9.07 19.69
C MET A 1 -15.00 -8.82 18.78
N THR A 2 -13.93 -9.53 18.98
CA THR A 2 -12.76 -9.42 18.13
C THR A 2 -13.03 -10.16 16.83
N THR A 3 -13.04 -9.46 15.71
CA THR A 3 -12.99 -10.10 14.41
C THR A 3 -11.60 -10.74 14.28
N ASP A 4 -11.55 -12.02 13.95
CA ASP A 4 -10.28 -12.68 13.68
C ASP A 4 -9.60 -11.95 12.51
N ALA A 5 -8.55 -11.22 12.83
CA ALA A 5 -7.77 -10.52 11.81
C ALA A 5 -7.07 -11.56 10.93
N ARG A 6 -7.14 -11.36 9.62
CA ARG A 6 -6.36 -12.18 8.68
C ARG A 6 -4.89 -11.90 8.91
N LEU A 7 -4.10 -12.95 9.08
CA LEU A 7 -2.67 -12.81 9.28
C LEU A 7 -1.96 -12.61 7.95
N THR A 8 -1.08 -11.63 7.92
CA THR A 8 -0.06 -11.49 6.88
C THR A 8 1.26 -11.88 7.52
N SER A 9 2.03 -12.72 6.87
CA SER A 9 3.30 -13.21 7.42
C SER A 9 4.44 -13.02 6.43
N ALA A 10 5.63 -12.89 6.99
CA ALA A 10 6.88 -12.95 6.24
C ALA A 10 7.71 -14.05 6.88
N GLN A 11 8.10 -15.04 6.10
CA GLN A 11 8.86 -16.21 6.57
C GLN A 11 10.23 -16.24 5.92
N ASP A 12 11.23 -16.62 6.68
CA ASP A 12 12.57 -16.86 6.17
C ASP A 12 12.53 -17.94 5.07
N THR A 13 13.25 -17.71 3.98
CA THR A 13 13.33 -18.68 2.88
C THR A 13 14.29 -19.83 3.14
N GLY A 14 15.15 -19.70 4.15
CA GLY A 14 16.22 -20.65 4.42
C GLY A 14 17.45 -20.49 3.54
N HIS A 15 17.47 -19.53 2.62
CA HIS A 15 18.59 -19.28 1.70
C HIS A 15 19.48 -18.12 2.16
N GLY A 16 19.15 -17.46 3.25
CA GLY A 16 19.85 -16.27 3.70
C GLY A 16 19.50 -15.05 2.86
N GLY A 17 20.24 -13.96 3.03
CA GLY A 17 19.98 -12.72 2.31
C GLY A 17 18.72 -12.00 2.81
N THR A 18 18.17 -11.16 1.95
CA THR A 18 17.03 -10.30 2.29
C THR A 18 15.68 -10.83 1.78
N GLN A 19 15.69 -11.99 1.12
CA GLN A 19 14.46 -12.60 0.58
C GLN A 19 13.61 -13.17 1.70
N VAL A 20 12.32 -12.80 1.70
CA VAL A 20 11.33 -13.39 2.61
C VAL A 20 10.11 -13.81 1.80
N LEU A 21 9.46 -14.88 2.22
CA LEU A 21 8.22 -15.34 1.60
C LEU A 21 7.03 -14.66 2.29
N ILE A 22 6.30 -13.89 1.52
CA ILE A 22 5.10 -13.21 2.01
C ILE A 22 3.87 -14.08 1.76
N SER A 23 3.01 -14.16 2.77
CA SER A 23 1.69 -14.75 2.65
C SER A 23 0.66 -13.69 3.05
N ALA A 24 -0.19 -13.28 2.13
CA ALA A 24 -1.19 -12.25 2.36
C ALA A 24 -2.50 -12.66 1.68
N GLY A 25 -3.48 -13.10 2.47
CA GLY A 25 -4.70 -13.70 1.92
C GLY A 25 -4.35 -14.91 1.05
N PRO A 26 -4.88 -15.00 -0.19
CA PRO A 26 -4.55 -16.10 -1.10
C PRO A 26 -3.20 -15.91 -1.82
N ALA A 27 -2.55 -14.75 -1.67
CA ALA A 27 -1.32 -14.44 -2.38
C ALA A 27 -0.08 -14.98 -1.66
N ARG A 28 0.87 -15.44 -2.46
CA ARG A 28 2.21 -15.85 -2.02
C ARG A 28 3.22 -15.24 -2.97
N PHE A 29 4.22 -14.53 -2.43
CA PHE A 29 5.25 -13.94 -3.26
C PHE A 29 6.49 -13.66 -2.40
N VAL A 30 7.62 -13.42 -3.06
CA VAL A 30 8.87 -13.04 -2.40
C VAL A 30 8.95 -11.53 -2.29
N ALA A 31 9.27 -11.02 -1.11
CA ALA A 31 9.71 -9.64 -0.93
C ALA A 31 11.23 -9.63 -0.80
N ASP A 32 11.85 -8.59 -1.30
CA ASP A 32 13.31 -8.49 -1.35
C ASP A 32 13.74 -7.02 -1.34
N GLU A 33 15.03 -6.80 -1.28
CA GLU A 33 15.64 -5.49 -1.47
C GLU A 33 16.34 -5.44 -2.83
N PRO A 34 16.56 -4.24 -3.40
CA PRO A 34 17.38 -4.13 -4.61
C PRO A 34 18.86 -4.43 -4.33
N ALA A 35 19.64 -4.61 -5.38
CA ALA A 35 21.05 -4.97 -5.28
C ALA A 35 21.86 -3.97 -4.44
N GLU A 36 21.54 -2.69 -4.52
CA GLU A 36 22.21 -1.62 -3.77
C GLU A 36 22.08 -1.78 -2.26
N LEU A 37 21.03 -2.47 -1.81
CA LEU A 37 20.78 -2.73 -0.39
C LEU A 37 21.06 -4.20 -0.01
N GLY A 38 21.75 -4.94 -0.87
CA GLY A 38 22.16 -6.31 -0.59
C GLY A 38 21.16 -7.38 -1.01
N GLY A 39 20.14 -7.01 -1.75
CA GLY A 39 19.13 -7.94 -2.27
C GLY A 39 19.44 -8.43 -3.66
N LEU A 40 18.53 -9.22 -4.21
CA LEU A 40 18.59 -9.75 -5.57
C LEU A 40 17.45 -9.21 -6.44
N ASP A 41 16.68 -8.24 -5.92
CA ASP A 41 15.54 -7.62 -6.62
C ASP A 41 14.52 -8.66 -7.12
N LEU A 42 14.23 -9.66 -6.28
CA LEU A 42 13.33 -10.76 -6.64
C LEU A 42 11.86 -10.47 -6.36
N GLY A 43 11.55 -9.34 -5.79
CA GLY A 43 10.19 -8.94 -5.47
C GLY A 43 10.14 -7.53 -4.90
N PRO A 44 8.95 -7.08 -4.50
CA PRO A 44 8.80 -5.72 -3.97
C PRO A 44 9.55 -5.55 -2.65
N THR A 45 10.02 -4.33 -2.42
CA THR A 45 10.61 -3.96 -1.13
C THR A 45 9.49 -3.73 -0.10
N PRO A 46 9.81 -3.78 1.20
CA PRO A 46 8.84 -3.44 2.24
C PRO A 46 8.19 -2.06 2.05
N HIS A 47 8.95 -1.04 1.67
CA HIS A 47 8.39 0.30 1.42
C HIS A 47 7.47 0.30 0.20
N GLU A 48 7.80 -0.46 -0.85
CA GLU A 48 6.92 -0.62 -2.00
C GLU A 48 5.61 -1.32 -1.63
N LEU A 49 5.64 -2.26 -0.68
CA LEU A 49 4.43 -2.91 -0.18
C LEU A 49 3.52 -1.92 0.54
N VAL A 50 4.09 -0.99 1.31
CA VAL A 50 3.31 0.08 1.95
C VAL A 50 2.70 0.99 0.88
N SER A 51 3.49 1.39 -0.12
CA SER A 51 3.01 2.20 -1.24
C SER A 51 1.92 1.49 -2.02
N ALA A 52 2.07 0.18 -2.26
CA ALA A 52 1.05 -0.63 -2.93
C ALA A 52 -0.25 -0.67 -2.14
N GLY A 53 -0.16 -0.76 -0.82
CA GLY A 53 -1.33 -0.69 0.06
C GLY A 53 -2.09 0.62 -0.08
N LEU A 54 -1.37 1.73 -0.10
CA LEU A 54 -1.97 3.05 -0.30
C LEU A 54 -2.60 3.16 -1.71
N ALA A 55 -1.89 2.70 -2.74
CA ALA A 55 -2.39 2.73 -4.11
C ALA A 55 -3.65 1.88 -4.27
N ALA A 56 -3.63 0.66 -3.75
CA ALA A 56 -4.77 -0.26 -3.82
C ALA A 56 -5.99 0.31 -3.09
N CYS A 57 -5.80 0.79 -1.89
CA CYS A 57 -6.89 1.36 -1.08
C CYS A 57 -7.49 2.58 -1.77
N THR A 58 -6.66 3.46 -2.31
CA THR A 58 -7.12 4.62 -3.06
C THR A 58 -7.94 4.21 -4.29
N ALA A 59 -7.42 3.28 -5.10
CA ALA A 59 -8.11 2.81 -6.30
C ALA A 59 -9.49 2.22 -5.96
N GLN A 60 -9.55 1.38 -4.94
CA GLN A 60 -10.81 0.77 -4.50
C GLN A 60 -11.79 1.82 -3.98
N THR A 61 -11.32 2.80 -3.23
CA THR A 61 -12.14 3.89 -2.71
C THR A 61 -12.74 4.72 -3.86
N LEU A 62 -11.94 5.06 -4.86
CA LEU A 62 -12.43 5.77 -6.04
C LEU A 62 -13.47 4.95 -6.80
N ARG A 63 -13.20 3.66 -6.99
CA ARG A 63 -14.11 2.75 -7.70
C ARG A 63 -15.47 2.69 -7.02
N LEU A 64 -15.50 2.53 -5.71
CA LEU A 64 -16.74 2.48 -4.94
C LEU A 64 -17.50 3.80 -4.99
N TYR A 65 -16.79 4.91 -4.91
CA TYR A 65 -17.39 6.24 -4.95
C TYR A 65 -18.06 6.52 -6.30
N VAL A 66 -17.35 6.30 -7.41
CA VAL A 66 -17.90 6.57 -8.75
C VAL A 66 -19.05 5.64 -9.08
N LYS A 67 -19.02 4.39 -8.60
CA LYS A 67 -20.12 3.45 -8.75
C LYS A 67 -21.39 3.98 -8.06
N ARG A 68 -21.24 4.47 -6.83
CA ARG A 68 -22.36 5.02 -6.08
C ARG A 68 -22.94 6.29 -6.73
N LYS A 69 -22.06 7.14 -7.28
CA LYS A 69 -22.47 8.39 -7.94
C LYS A 69 -22.93 8.19 -9.38
N GLY A 70 -22.66 7.05 -10.00
CA GLY A 70 -22.96 6.81 -11.40
C GLY A 70 -22.06 7.62 -12.35
N TRP A 71 -20.85 7.96 -11.93
CA TRP A 71 -19.92 8.73 -12.75
C TRP A 71 -19.20 7.84 -13.76
N ALA A 72 -18.86 8.41 -14.92
CA ALA A 72 -18.24 7.71 -16.02
C ALA A 72 -16.70 7.69 -15.91
N LEU A 73 -16.19 7.01 -14.88
CA LEU A 73 -14.75 6.78 -14.74
C LEU A 73 -14.36 5.64 -15.70
N GLY A 74 -13.46 5.94 -16.63
CA GLY A 74 -12.87 4.95 -17.54
C GLY A 74 -11.68 4.23 -16.89
N PRO A 75 -10.75 3.70 -17.70
CA PRO A 75 -9.52 3.14 -17.16
C PRO A 75 -8.78 4.18 -16.32
N PHE A 76 -8.24 3.74 -15.20
CA PHE A 76 -7.50 4.67 -14.32
C PHE A 76 -6.36 3.95 -13.62
N ARG A 77 -5.41 4.74 -13.14
CA ARG A 77 -4.24 4.26 -12.43
C ARG A 77 -3.99 5.16 -11.22
N VAL A 78 -3.63 4.53 -10.11
CA VAL A 78 -3.10 5.23 -8.94
C VAL A 78 -1.65 4.83 -8.79
N SER A 79 -0.75 5.80 -8.84
CA SER A 79 0.68 5.57 -8.67
C SER A 79 1.13 6.21 -7.37
N VAL A 80 1.95 5.50 -6.59
CA VAL A 80 2.47 5.99 -5.32
C VAL A 80 3.97 5.75 -5.30
N SER A 81 4.71 6.77 -4.91
CA SER A 81 6.13 6.65 -4.61
C SER A 81 6.39 7.09 -3.18
N HIS A 82 7.46 6.61 -2.60
CA HIS A 82 7.89 6.94 -1.25
C HIS A 82 9.31 7.47 -1.28
N HIS A 83 9.56 8.52 -0.50
CA HIS A 83 10.92 8.96 -0.21
C HIS A 83 10.98 9.50 1.22
N ARG A 84 12.19 9.61 1.74
CA ARG A 84 12.42 10.16 3.07
C ARG A 84 13.08 11.53 2.94
N ASP A 85 12.50 12.51 3.62
CA ASP A 85 13.04 13.87 3.72
C ASP A 85 13.27 14.18 5.20
N ALA A 86 14.54 14.18 5.62
CA ALA A 86 14.91 14.40 7.01
C ALA A 86 14.55 15.81 7.52
N GLY A 87 14.31 16.76 6.60
CA GLY A 87 13.89 18.12 6.96
C GLY A 87 12.42 18.25 7.27
N LEU A 88 11.64 17.20 7.06
CA LEU A 88 10.21 17.19 7.33
C LEU A 88 9.87 16.41 8.60
N SER A 89 8.73 16.73 9.19
CA SER A 89 8.18 15.99 10.32
C SER A 89 6.67 15.79 10.08
N PRO A 90 6.24 14.56 9.79
CA PRO A 90 7.03 13.34 9.66
C PRO A 90 7.91 13.32 8.41
N PRO A 91 9.05 12.56 8.44
CA PRO A 91 10.00 12.58 7.34
C PRO A 91 9.64 11.71 6.14
N ASP A 92 8.76 10.74 6.29
CA ASP A 92 8.35 9.86 5.21
C ASP A 92 7.30 10.56 4.35
N VAL A 93 7.55 10.61 3.03
CA VAL A 93 6.68 11.28 2.07
C VAL A 93 6.19 10.26 1.05
N PHE A 94 4.88 10.10 0.95
CA PHE A 94 4.22 9.33 -0.09
C PHE A 94 3.63 10.30 -1.09
N THR A 95 4.04 10.19 -2.35
CA THR A 95 3.50 11.00 -3.43
C THR A 95 2.56 10.14 -4.27
N ARG A 96 1.31 10.58 -4.37
CA ARG A 96 0.24 9.84 -5.06
C ARG A 96 -0.21 10.62 -6.29
N ILE A 97 -0.30 9.92 -7.41
CA ILE A 97 -0.76 10.47 -8.69
C ILE A 97 -1.98 9.68 -9.14
N LEU A 98 -3.06 10.38 -9.41
CA LEU A 98 -4.27 9.80 -9.99
C LEU A 98 -4.27 10.09 -11.49
N SER A 99 -4.27 9.03 -12.30
CA SER A 99 -4.41 9.14 -13.75
C SER A 99 -5.79 8.61 -14.12
N LEU A 100 -6.71 9.52 -14.43
CA LEU A 100 -8.13 9.21 -14.57
C LEU A 100 -8.57 9.34 -16.02
N GLY A 101 -9.08 8.26 -16.60
CA GLY A 101 -9.70 8.24 -17.91
C GLY A 101 -11.21 8.38 -17.81
N GLY A 102 -11.87 8.42 -18.98
CA GLY A 102 -13.33 8.50 -19.07
C GLY A 102 -13.85 9.93 -19.21
N ALA A 103 -15.18 10.03 -19.23
CA ALA A 103 -15.89 11.29 -19.48
C ALA A 103 -16.24 11.99 -18.16
N LEU A 104 -15.21 12.41 -17.42
CA LEU A 104 -15.35 13.17 -16.19
C LEU A 104 -15.11 14.65 -16.46
N ASP A 105 -15.95 15.50 -15.88
CA ASP A 105 -15.70 16.94 -15.90
C ASP A 105 -14.65 17.32 -14.86
N GLU A 106 -14.24 18.58 -14.85
CA GLU A 106 -13.18 19.06 -13.99
C GLU A 106 -13.56 19.04 -12.52
N GLU A 107 -14.82 19.31 -12.18
CA GLU A 107 -15.30 19.25 -10.80
C GLU A 107 -15.31 17.82 -10.27
N GLN A 108 -15.71 16.85 -11.10
CA GLN A 108 -15.67 15.44 -10.74
C GLN A 108 -14.22 15.00 -10.49
N ARG A 109 -13.29 15.42 -11.33
CA ARG A 109 -11.86 15.10 -11.16
C ARG A 109 -11.32 15.68 -9.85
N LYS A 110 -11.65 16.91 -9.54
CA LYS A 110 -11.26 17.55 -8.26
C LYS A 110 -11.84 16.81 -7.07
N ARG A 111 -13.10 16.42 -7.16
CA ARG A 111 -13.76 15.67 -6.09
C ARG A 111 -13.08 14.32 -5.86
N LEU A 112 -12.66 13.64 -6.92
CA LEU A 112 -11.96 12.37 -6.77
C LEU A 112 -10.60 12.51 -6.06
N VAL A 113 -9.91 13.63 -6.24
CA VAL A 113 -8.70 13.91 -5.45
C VAL A 113 -9.04 14.00 -3.96
N GLU A 114 -10.11 14.71 -3.60
CA GLU A 114 -10.57 14.79 -2.21
C GLU A 114 -10.96 13.42 -1.66
N ILE A 115 -11.66 12.61 -2.46
CA ILE A 115 -12.08 11.25 -2.07
C ILE A 115 -10.86 10.35 -1.83
N ALA A 116 -9.81 10.50 -2.64
CA ALA A 116 -8.57 9.75 -2.45
C ALA A 116 -7.98 9.98 -1.04
N GLU A 117 -8.10 11.18 -0.51
CA GLU A 117 -7.61 11.53 0.82
C GLU A 117 -8.44 10.90 1.96
N LEU A 118 -9.61 10.38 1.65
CA LEU A 118 -10.48 9.72 2.62
C LEU A 118 -10.27 8.22 2.69
N CYS A 119 -9.36 7.66 1.90
CA CYS A 119 -9.14 6.21 1.94
C CYS A 119 -8.58 5.79 3.31
N PRO A 120 -8.98 4.61 3.83
CA PRO A 120 -8.55 4.18 5.17
C PRO A 120 -7.04 4.09 5.36
N VAL A 121 -6.31 3.65 4.36
CA VAL A 121 -4.84 3.55 4.45
C VAL A 121 -4.20 4.94 4.48
N HIS A 122 -4.72 5.91 3.72
CA HIS A 122 -4.28 7.30 3.82
C HIS A 122 -4.41 7.80 5.27
N LYS A 123 -5.56 7.58 5.87
CA LYS A 123 -5.81 8.02 7.25
C LYS A 123 -4.87 7.33 8.23
N MET A 124 -4.64 6.05 8.05
CA MET A 124 -3.72 5.28 8.88
C MET A 124 -2.29 5.81 8.80
N LEU A 125 -1.80 6.06 7.59
CA LEU A 125 -0.44 6.57 7.38
C LEU A 125 -0.24 7.98 7.95
N THR A 126 -1.26 8.84 7.85
CA THR A 126 -1.16 10.22 8.32
C THR A 126 -1.33 10.35 9.84
N ARG A 127 -2.06 9.42 10.45
CA ARG A 127 -2.26 9.40 11.92
C ARG A 127 -1.18 8.63 12.66
N GLY A 128 -0.53 7.69 11.98
CA GLY A 128 0.32 6.71 12.59
C GLY A 128 -0.47 5.54 13.18
N ALA A 129 0.23 4.56 13.69
CA ALA A 129 -0.37 3.33 14.20
C ALA A 129 0.39 2.86 15.44
N THR A 130 -0.26 2.04 16.24
CA THR A 130 0.39 1.36 17.36
C THR A 130 0.85 -0.01 16.90
N VAL A 131 2.11 -0.34 17.20
CA VAL A 131 2.67 -1.66 16.93
C VAL A 131 2.94 -2.35 18.26
N SER A 132 2.38 -3.55 18.41
CA SER A 132 2.56 -4.37 19.61
C SER A 132 3.30 -5.65 19.20
N THR A 133 4.34 -6.01 19.93
CA THR A 133 5.21 -7.14 19.60
C THR A 133 5.18 -8.18 20.72
N SER A 134 5.03 -9.44 20.34
CA SER A 134 5.13 -10.57 21.26
C SER A 134 6.06 -11.62 20.70
N LEU A 135 6.47 -12.55 21.55
CA LEU A 135 7.39 -13.61 21.19
C LEU A 135 6.67 -14.96 21.24
N ALA A 136 6.90 -15.78 20.23
CA ALA A 136 6.43 -17.15 20.19
C ALA A 136 7.55 -18.08 19.72
N VAL A 137 7.38 -19.36 19.92
CA VAL A 137 8.34 -20.39 19.45
C VAL A 137 7.78 -20.97 18.16
N LEU A 138 8.62 -21.01 17.11
CA LEU A 138 8.24 -21.66 15.87
C LEU A 138 8.43 -23.18 16.04
N GLU A 139 7.37 -23.93 15.84
CA GLU A 139 7.42 -25.38 15.82
C GLU A 139 7.78 -25.88 14.43
N ASP A 140 8.65 -26.92 14.38
CA ASP A 140 9.08 -27.56 13.13
C ASP A 140 7.98 -28.46 12.55
#